data_43d34e1cdcb376b2d76c06787c5d50c1
#
_entry.id   43d34e1cdcb376b2d76c06787c5d50c1
#
_cell.length_a   1.000
_cell.length_b   1.000
_cell.length_c   1.000
_cell.angle_alpha   90.00
_cell.angle_beta   90.00
_cell.angle_gamma   90.00
#
_symmetry.space_group_name_H-M   'P 1'
#
loop_
_entity.id
_entity.type
_entity.pdbx_description
1 polymer ?
#
loop_
_entity_poly.entity_id
_entity_poly.type
_entity_poly.pdbx_seq_one_letter_code
_entity_poly.pdbx_strand_id
1 'polypeptide(L)'
;MNTQFQKLNEILDNEIKAYAKLKVLFEEKRDSLKNSKPDDLGVLDNKILALNNQITKLNNERMDVAAELGKPDANMSWFIEKAEEQAPEYVEVLNEKKVKICKLISELTLLNNQNVELLKHGIIISNKMLETVINAFAPQGCFYNGAGKTDTHDVDMWTINEEI
;
A
#
# COMPACT_ATOMS: atom_id res chain seq x y z
N MET A 1 22.25 21.01 18.16
CA MET A 1 20.79 21.14 18.07
C MET A 1 20.29 21.43 16.67
N ASN A 2 20.85 22.40 15.95
CA ASN A 2 20.50 22.61 14.53
C ASN A 2 20.75 21.38 13.65
N THR A 3 21.71 20.53 14.01
CA THR A 3 22.05 19.33 13.22
C THR A 3 20.91 18.31 13.18
N GLN A 4 20.16 18.12 14.26
CA GLN A 4 19.02 17.20 14.33
C GLN A 4 17.85 17.70 13.45
N PHE A 5 17.54 18.98 13.48
CA PHE A 5 16.51 19.57 12.64
C PHE A 5 16.92 19.61 11.16
N GLN A 6 18.19 19.81 10.87
CA GLN A 6 18.71 19.67 9.50
C GLN A 6 18.56 18.24 9.01
N LYS A 7 18.96 17.23 9.81
CA LYS A 7 18.79 15.80 9.49
C LYS A 7 17.32 15.44 9.30
N LEU A 8 16.44 15.92 10.21
CA LEU A 8 15.00 15.74 10.07
C LEU A 8 14.48 16.32 8.75
N ASN A 9 14.91 17.52 8.41
CA ASN A 9 14.51 18.19 7.18
C ASN A 9 14.90 17.40 5.93
N GLU A 10 16.11 16.81 5.90
CA GLU A 10 16.58 15.95 4.81
C GLU A 10 15.79 14.62 4.73
N ILE A 11 15.49 14.01 5.88
CA ILE A 11 14.66 12.79 5.96
C ILE A 11 13.27 13.06 5.37
N LEU A 12 12.63 14.16 5.78
CA LEU A 12 11.30 14.54 5.26
C LEU A 12 11.30 14.81 3.75
N ASP A 13 12.37 15.39 3.20
CA ASP A 13 12.51 15.55 1.75
C ASP A 13 12.58 14.21 1.02
N ASN A 14 13.28 13.25 1.62
CA ASN A 14 13.39 11.90 1.07
C ASN A 14 12.06 11.13 1.22
N GLU A 15 11.34 11.30 2.33
CA GLU A 15 9.98 10.74 2.51
C GLU A 15 9.02 11.30 1.45
N ILE A 16 9.01 12.61 1.22
CA ILE A 16 8.17 13.26 0.19
C ILE A 16 8.47 12.70 -1.20
N LYS A 17 9.76 12.56 -1.55
CA LYS A 17 10.17 11.96 -2.84
C LYS A 17 9.72 10.50 -2.96
N ALA A 18 9.85 9.72 -1.89
CA ALA A 18 9.44 8.33 -1.86
C ALA A 18 7.92 8.18 -1.98
N TYR A 19 7.13 8.96 -1.25
CA TYR A 19 5.67 8.97 -1.38
C TYR A 19 5.20 9.42 -2.77
N ALA A 20 5.86 10.41 -3.37
CA ALA A 20 5.53 10.84 -4.74
C ALA A 20 5.80 9.73 -5.77
N LYS A 21 6.91 8.98 -5.63
CA LYS A 21 7.18 7.80 -6.46
C LYS A 21 6.17 6.69 -6.24
N LEU A 22 5.79 6.44 -4.98
CA LEU A 22 4.79 5.42 -4.64
C LEU A 22 3.43 5.76 -5.26
N LYS A 23 3.05 7.03 -5.28
CA LYS A 23 1.83 7.50 -5.96
C LYS A 23 1.84 7.14 -7.44
N VAL A 24 2.93 7.40 -8.15
CA VAL A 24 3.07 7.04 -9.58
C VAL A 24 2.91 5.52 -9.77
N LEU A 25 3.55 4.70 -8.94
CA LEU A 25 3.42 3.25 -9.02
C LEU A 25 1.99 2.76 -8.74
N PHE A 26 1.27 3.39 -7.83
CA PHE A 26 -0.12 3.06 -7.56
C PHE A 26 -1.05 3.48 -8.71
N GLU A 27 -0.77 4.58 -9.38
CA GLU A 27 -1.48 5.01 -10.60
C GLU A 27 -1.23 4.04 -11.75
N GLU A 28 0.02 3.64 -11.99
CA GLU A 28 0.38 2.61 -12.99
C GLU A 28 -0.30 1.27 -12.68
N LYS A 29 -0.31 0.85 -11.41
CA LYS A 29 -1.02 -0.37 -10.98
C LYS A 29 -2.51 -0.28 -11.25
N ARG A 30 -3.15 0.84 -10.93
CA ARG A 30 -4.57 1.06 -11.23
C ARG A 30 -4.86 0.93 -12.72
N ASP A 31 -4.01 1.52 -13.56
CA ASP A 31 -4.19 1.49 -15.01
C ASP A 31 -3.97 0.09 -15.58
N SER A 32 -3.00 -0.67 -15.06
CA SER A 32 -2.79 -2.08 -15.41
C SER A 32 -3.98 -2.95 -15.01
N LEU A 33 -4.57 -2.72 -13.84
CA LEU A 33 -5.77 -3.43 -13.38
C LEU A 33 -6.99 -3.12 -14.25
N LYS A 34 -7.19 -1.85 -14.63
CA LYS A 34 -8.28 -1.44 -15.53
C LYS A 34 -8.16 -2.03 -16.93
N ASN A 35 -6.94 -2.14 -17.43
CA ASN A 35 -6.66 -2.62 -18.79
C ASN A 35 -6.41 -4.13 -18.87
N SER A 36 -6.61 -4.87 -17.76
CA SER A 36 -6.41 -6.33 -17.68
C SER A 36 -5.02 -6.76 -18.16
N LYS A 37 -3.97 -6.10 -17.71
CA LYS A 37 -2.57 -6.42 -17.99
C LYS A 37 -1.89 -7.09 -16.78
N PRO A 38 -2.13 -8.39 -16.55
CA PRO A 38 -1.64 -9.09 -15.35
C PRO A 38 -0.11 -9.22 -15.31
N ASP A 39 0.55 -9.26 -16.47
CA ASP A 39 2.01 -9.46 -16.55
C ASP A 39 2.79 -8.29 -15.93
N ASP A 40 2.25 -7.07 -15.98
CA ASP A 40 2.87 -5.88 -15.41
C ASP A 40 2.71 -5.80 -13.88
N LEU A 41 1.69 -6.47 -13.31
CA LEU A 41 1.35 -6.35 -11.88
C LEU A 41 2.46 -6.87 -10.98
N GLY A 42 3.06 -8.02 -11.31
CA GLY A 42 4.16 -8.59 -10.52
C GLY A 42 5.39 -7.68 -10.46
N VAL A 43 5.72 -7.04 -11.57
CA VAL A 43 6.83 -6.08 -11.65
C VAL A 43 6.53 -4.84 -10.83
N LEU A 44 5.30 -4.31 -10.92
CA LEU A 44 4.85 -3.16 -10.14
C LEU A 44 4.84 -3.45 -8.64
N ASP A 45 4.33 -4.63 -8.23
CA ASP A 45 4.30 -5.04 -6.83
C ASP A 45 5.71 -5.16 -6.24
N ASN A 46 6.68 -5.69 -6.98
CA ASN A 46 8.06 -5.72 -6.54
C ASN A 46 8.66 -4.32 -6.37
N LYS A 47 8.38 -3.38 -7.28
CA LYS A 47 8.81 -1.98 -7.16
C LYS A 47 8.16 -1.30 -5.95
N ILE A 48 6.87 -1.53 -5.72
CA ILE A 48 6.13 -1.00 -4.58
C ILE A 48 6.72 -1.55 -3.27
N LEU A 49 7.01 -2.84 -3.21
CA LEU A 49 7.62 -3.46 -2.03
C LEU A 49 9.00 -2.87 -1.71
N ALA A 50 9.86 -2.72 -2.72
CA ALA A 50 11.17 -2.11 -2.56
C ALA A 50 11.07 -0.67 -2.04
N LEU A 51 10.13 0.11 -2.56
CA LEU A 51 9.90 1.48 -2.14
C LEU A 51 9.31 1.57 -0.73
N ASN A 52 8.41 0.65 -0.36
CA ASN A 52 7.89 0.54 1.01
C ASN A 52 9.00 0.24 2.02
N ASN A 53 9.95 -0.63 1.68
CA ASN A 53 11.11 -0.90 2.52
C ASN A 53 11.98 0.36 2.71
N GLN A 54 12.15 1.16 1.66
CA GLN A 54 12.84 2.45 1.75
C GLN A 54 12.10 3.43 2.66
N ILE A 55 10.77 3.53 2.52
CA ILE A 55 9.92 4.39 3.37
C ILE A 55 10.01 3.97 4.84
N THR A 56 9.98 2.66 5.11
CA THR A 56 10.14 2.13 6.47
C THR A 56 11.48 2.52 7.07
N LYS A 57 12.56 2.46 6.29
CA LYS A 57 13.89 2.90 6.73
C LYS A 57 13.92 4.38 7.07
N LEU A 58 13.36 5.23 6.20
CA LEU A 58 13.27 6.68 6.45
C LEU A 58 12.45 6.99 7.70
N ASN A 59 11.35 6.27 7.93
CA ASN A 59 10.56 6.41 9.14
C ASN A 59 11.37 6.04 10.40
N ASN A 60 12.17 4.98 10.36
CA ASN A 60 13.04 4.60 11.47
C ASN A 60 14.10 5.69 11.72
N GLU A 61 14.74 6.22 10.67
CA GLU A 61 15.69 7.33 10.80
C GLU A 61 15.02 8.57 11.43
N ARG A 62 13.77 8.86 11.11
CA ARG A 62 13.00 9.95 11.74
C ARG A 62 12.71 9.68 13.22
N MET A 63 12.40 8.40 13.57
CA MET A 63 12.21 8.00 14.98
C MET A 63 13.51 8.09 15.78
N ASP A 64 14.66 7.79 15.16
CA ASP A 64 15.97 7.97 15.80
C ASP A 64 16.22 9.45 16.13
N VAL A 65 15.93 10.36 15.20
CA VAL A 65 16.00 11.81 15.47
C VAL A 65 15.05 12.22 16.59
N ALA A 66 13.84 11.65 16.63
CA ALA A 66 12.88 11.88 17.70
C ALA A 66 13.43 11.45 19.07
N ALA A 67 14.05 10.27 19.12
CA ALA A 67 14.69 9.76 20.34
C ALA A 67 15.86 10.65 20.80
N GLU A 68 16.71 11.11 19.87
CA GLU A 68 17.79 12.06 20.15
C GLU A 68 17.27 13.39 20.73
N LEU A 69 16.08 13.83 20.34
CA LEU A 69 15.41 15.02 20.84
C LEU A 69 14.58 14.78 22.12
N GLY A 70 14.51 13.52 22.59
CA GLY A 70 13.93 13.15 23.88
C GLY A 70 12.52 12.56 23.84
N LYS A 71 11.97 12.22 22.64
CA LYS A 71 10.64 11.58 22.49
C LYS A 71 10.63 10.59 21.34
N PRO A 72 10.91 9.30 21.57
CA PRO A 72 11.04 8.28 20.53
C PRO A 72 9.83 8.13 19.60
N ASP A 73 8.60 8.33 20.10
CA ASP A 73 7.35 8.18 19.34
C ASP A 73 6.73 9.53 18.94
N ALA A 74 7.58 10.50 18.61
CA ALA A 74 7.14 11.84 18.26
C ALA A 74 6.42 11.90 16.91
N ASN A 75 5.28 12.59 16.87
CA ASN A 75 4.60 12.95 15.64
C ASN A 75 5.11 14.30 15.08
N MET A 76 4.70 14.67 13.87
CA MET A 76 5.14 15.90 13.23
C MET A 76 4.76 17.17 14.01
N SER A 77 3.64 17.17 14.73
CA SER A 77 3.23 18.32 15.55
C SER A 77 4.21 18.57 16.67
N TRP A 78 4.67 17.50 17.35
CA TRP A 78 5.68 17.61 18.38
C TRP A 78 7.04 18.14 17.87
N PHE A 79 7.46 17.70 16.66
CA PHE A 79 8.69 18.23 16.05
C PHE A 79 8.59 19.72 15.78
N ILE A 80 7.41 20.22 15.38
CA ILE A 80 7.16 21.63 15.13
C ILE A 80 7.20 22.42 16.45
N GLU A 81 6.51 21.95 17.50
CA GLU A 81 6.56 22.55 18.85
C GLU A 81 8.00 22.59 19.38
N LYS A 82 8.76 21.51 19.17
CA LYS A 82 10.15 21.44 19.58
C LYS A 82 11.05 22.37 18.76
N ALA A 83 10.76 22.57 17.49
CA ALA A 83 11.44 23.54 16.64
C ALA A 83 11.15 24.98 17.08
N GLU A 84 9.93 25.31 17.52
CA GLU A 84 9.59 26.63 18.07
C GLU A 84 10.48 26.99 19.28
N GLU A 85 10.81 25.98 20.11
CA GLU A 85 11.67 26.17 21.28
C GLU A 85 13.17 26.26 20.95
N GLN A 86 13.65 25.50 19.96
CA GLN A 86 15.07 25.21 19.80
C GLN A 86 15.67 25.64 18.45
N ALA A 87 14.86 25.76 17.42
CA ALA A 87 15.28 26.04 16.04
C ALA A 87 14.14 26.72 15.25
N PRO A 88 13.73 27.95 15.60
CA PRO A 88 12.56 28.63 15.01
C PRO A 88 12.63 28.76 13.49
N GLU A 89 13.83 28.77 12.92
CA GLU A 89 14.07 28.85 11.47
C GLU A 89 13.54 27.64 10.70
N TYR A 90 13.29 26.51 11.37
CA TYR A 90 12.75 25.28 10.75
C TYR A 90 11.22 25.18 10.82
N VAL A 91 10.54 25.99 11.64
CA VAL A 91 9.10 25.87 11.91
C VAL A 91 8.28 25.95 10.63
N GLU A 92 8.51 26.95 9.80
CA GLU A 92 7.76 27.15 8.55
C GLU A 92 7.98 25.99 7.59
N VAL A 93 9.22 25.60 7.35
CA VAL A 93 9.58 24.49 6.46
C VAL A 93 9.01 23.16 6.95
N LEU A 94 9.01 22.87 8.25
CA LEU A 94 8.42 21.65 8.81
C LEU A 94 6.90 21.63 8.67
N ASN A 95 6.23 22.76 8.84
CA ASN A 95 4.79 22.89 8.61
C ASN A 95 4.43 22.63 7.14
N GLU A 96 5.15 23.23 6.19
CA GLU A 96 4.94 23.00 4.76
C GLU A 96 5.11 21.51 4.39
N LYS A 97 6.16 20.88 4.90
CA LYS A 97 6.42 19.45 4.67
C LYS A 97 5.35 18.57 5.30
N LYS A 98 4.88 18.87 6.51
CA LYS A 98 3.76 18.19 7.15
C LYS A 98 2.51 18.22 6.27
N VAL A 99 2.13 19.38 5.78
CA VAL A 99 0.96 19.55 4.89
C VAL A 99 1.14 18.72 3.61
N LYS A 100 2.32 18.77 2.99
CA LYS A 100 2.63 18.05 1.76
C LYS A 100 2.60 16.52 1.96
N ILE A 101 3.16 16.03 3.05
CA ILE A 101 3.13 14.59 3.40
C ILE A 101 1.70 14.14 3.68
N CYS A 102 0.91 14.89 4.46
CA CYS A 102 -0.48 14.56 4.72
C CYS A 102 -1.31 14.48 3.44
N LYS A 103 -1.11 15.39 2.49
CA LYS A 103 -1.76 15.35 1.19
C LYS A 103 -1.38 14.09 0.40
N LEU A 104 -0.08 13.78 0.31
CA LEU A 104 0.39 12.57 -0.38
C LEU A 104 -0.17 11.29 0.24
N ILE A 105 -0.20 11.18 1.56
CA ILE A 105 -0.78 10.03 2.26
C ILE A 105 -2.26 9.87 1.95
N SER A 106 -3.03 10.97 1.93
CA SER A 106 -4.45 10.94 1.59
C SER A 106 -4.66 10.46 0.14
N GLU A 107 -3.87 10.96 -0.81
CA GLU A 107 -3.92 10.54 -2.21
C GLU A 107 -3.53 9.05 -2.38
N LEU A 108 -2.49 8.61 -1.68
CA LEU A 108 -2.05 7.20 -1.68
C LEU A 108 -3.11 6.27 -1.10
N THR A 109 -3.77 6.67 -0.01
CA THR A 109 -4.85 5.90 0.60
C THR A 109 -6.01 5.73 -0.38
N LEU A 110 -6.40 6.80 -1.07
CA LEU A 110 -7.47 6.75 -2.08
C LEU A 110 -7.09 5.80 -3.23
N LEU A 111 -5.89 5.93 -3.78
CA LEU A 111 -5.39 5.08 -4.88
C LEU A 111 -5.31 3.61 -4.46
N ASN A 112 -4.82 3.35 -3.24
CA ASN A 112 -4.76 1.98 -2.72
C ASN A 112 -6.14 1.36 -2.59
N ASN A 113 -7.12 2.09 -2.07
CA ASN A 113 -8.50 1.60 -1.96
C ASN A 113 -9.09 1.32 -3.34
N GLN A 114 -8.86 2.18 -4.34
CA GLN A 114 -9.28 1.93 -5.72
C GLN A 114 -8.63 0.67 -6.30
N ASN A 115 -7.34 0.44 -6.06
CA ASN A 115 -6.63 -0.74 -6.51
C ASN A 115 -7.17 -2.02 -5.85
N VAL A 116 -7.47 -1.99 -4.56
CA VAL A 116 -8.08 -3.10 -3.82
C VAL A 116 -9.46 -3.46 -4.40
N GLU A 117 -10.30 -2.45 -4.65
CA GLU A 117 -11.63 -2.69 -5.24
C GLU A 117 -11.54 -3.26 -6.66
N LEU A 118 -10.62 -2.80 -7.49
CA LEU A 118 -10.38 -3.34 -8.83
C LEU A 118 -9.92 -4.80 -8.78
N LEU A 119 -9.04 -5.15 -7.84
CA LEU A 119 -8.58 -6.53 -7.63
C LEU A 119 -9.73 -7.44 -7.19
N LYS A 120 -10.54 -7.03 -6.22
CA LYS A 120 -11.72 -7.77 -5.77
C LYS A 120 -12.69 -8.03 -6.93
N HIS A 121 -12.97 -6.99 -7.72
CA HIS A 121 -13.85 -7.10 -8.87
C HIS A 121 -13.32 -8.08 -9.92
N GLY A 122 -12.02 -8.03 -10.20
CA GLY A 122 -11.35 -8.98 -11.10
C GLY A 122 -11.45 -10.44 -10.63
N ILE A 123 -11.32 -10.69 -9.33
CA ILE A 123 -11.48 -12.03 -8.73
C ILE A 123 -12.92 -12.52 -8.92
N ILE A 124 -13.93 -11.69 -8.65
CA ILE A 124 -15.35 -12.05 -8.82
C ILE A 124 -15.64 -12.42 -10.27
N ILE A 125 -15.16 -11.62 -11.24
CA ILE A 125 -15.35 -11.90 -12.67
C ILE A 125 -14.67 -13.22 -13.04
N SER A 126 -13.44 -13.45 -12.61
CA SER A 126 -12.70 -14.68 -12.91
C SER A 126 -13.41 -15.91 -12.35
N ASN A 127 -13.94 -15.85 -11.13
CA ASN A 127 -14.70 -16.93 -10.53
C ASN A 127 -16.00 -17.23 -11.34
N LYS A 128 -16.73 -16.20 -11.74
CA LYS A 128 -17.93 -16.37 -12.59
C LYS A 128 -17.60 -16.97 -13.95
N MET A 129 -16.50 -16.56 -14.57
CA MET A 129 -16.05 -17.15 -15.84
C MET A 129 -15.67 -18.61 -15.67
N LEU A 130 -14.95 -18.97 -14.60
CA LEU A 130 -14.59 -20.35 -14.28
C LEU A 130 -15.83 -21.21 -14.02
N GLU A 131 -16.79 -20.72 -13.28
CA GLU A 131 -18.08 -21.38 -13.05
C GLU A 131 -18.81 -21.65 -14.37
N THR A 132 -18.86 -20.66 -15.27
CA THR A 132 -19.46 -20.80 -16.59
C THR A 132 -18.77 -21.89 -17.41
N VAL A 133 -17.43 -21.93 -17.39
CA VAL A 133 -16.65 -22.95 -18.10
C VAL A 133 -16.90 -24.33 -17.50
N ILE A 134 -16.89 -24.46 -16.18
CA ILE A 134 -17.17 -25.72 -15.49
C ILE A 134 -18.57 -26.23 -15.86
N ASN A 135 -19.58 -25.38 -15.79
CA ASN A 135 -20.97 -25.75 -16.13
C ASN A 135 -21.14 -26.12 -17.59
N ALA A 136 -20.36 -25.53 -18.52
CA ALA A 136 -20.41 -25.84 -19.93
C ALA A 136 -19.71 -27.17 -20.29
N PHE A 137 -18.64 -27.55 -19.62
CA PHE A 137 -17.79 -28.67 -19.98
C PHE A 137 -17.84 -29.86 -19.02
N ALA A 138 -18.32 -29.68 -17.79
CA ALA A 138 -18.53 -30.75 -16.82
C ALA A 138 -20.04 -30.99 -16.63
N PRO A 139 -20.62 -32.04 -17.26
CA PRO A 139 -21.99 -32.43 -16.97
C PRO A 139 -22.13 -32.68 -15.46
N GLN A 140 -23.26 -32.27 -14.90
CA GLN A 140 -23.57 -32.40 -13.48
C GLN A 140 -23.20 -33.83 -13.00
N GLY A 141 -22.28 -33.88 -12.00
CA GLY A 141 -21.92 -35.13 -11.33
C GLY A 141 -20.52 -35.69 -11.63
N CYS A 142 -19.64 -35.00 -12.36
CA CYS A 142 -18.31 -35.51 -12.72
C CYS A 142 -17.14 -34.93 -11.93
N PHE A 143 -17.32 -34.54 -10.68
CA PHE A 143 -16.20 -34.23 -9.81
C PHE A 143 -15.82 -35.43 -8.95
N TYR A 144 -14.60 -35.94 -9.14
CA TYR A 144 -14.02 -36.96 -8.27
C TYR A 144 -13.33 -36.28 -7.10
N ASN A 145 -13.70 -36.66 -5.87
CA ASN A 145 -12.90 -36.32 -4.69
C ASN A 145 -11.60 -37.11 -4.69
N GLY A 146 -10.61 -36.70 -3.89
CA GLY A 146 -9.31 -37.38 -3.78
C GLY A 146 -9.35 -38.84 -3.33
N ALA A 147 -10.54 -39.41 -3.05
CA ALA A 147 -10.80 -40.82 -2.74
C ALA A 147 -11.48 -41.57 -3.90
N GLY A 148 -11.62 -40.94 -5.08
CA GLY A 148 -12.18 -41.58 -6.28
C GLY A 148 -13.70 -41.77 -6.28
N LYS A 149 -14.42 -41.08 -5.39
CA LYS A 149 -15.89 -41.08 -5.38
C LYS A 149 -16.42 -39.81 -6.02
N THR A 150 -17.50 -39.94 -6.81
CA THR A 150 -18.26 -38.82 -7.34
C THR A 150 -19.00 -38.11 -6.20
N ASP A 151 -18.65 -36.87 -5.93
CA ASP A 151 -19.39 -36.04 -4.99
C ASP A 151 -20.43 -35.22 -5.79
N THR A 152 -21.70 -35.39 -5.44
CA THR A 152 -22.83 -34.62 -5.98
C THR A 152 -23.04 -33.35 -5.16
N HIS A 153 -21.96 -32.69 -4.74
CA HIS A 153 -22.10 -31.41 -4.04
C HIS A 153 -22.35 -30.27 -5.03
N ASP A 154 -23.36 -29.49 -4.70
CA ASP A 154 -23.68 -28.23 -5.36
C ASP A 154 -22.43 -27.35 -5.50
N VAL A 155 -22.40 -26.58 -6.56
CA VAL A 155 -21.30 -25.68 -6.99
C VAL A 155 -20.99 -24.55 -5.97
N ASP A 156 -21.70 -24.51 -4.86
CA ASP A 156 -21.52 -23.54 -3.77
C ASP A 156 -20.21 -23.71 -2.96
N MET A 157 -19.42 -24.75 -3.23
CA MET A 157 -18.17 -25.05 -2.47
C MET A 157 -16.92 -24.32 -2.99
N TRP A 158 -17.02 -23.45 -3.98
CA TRP A 158 -15.90 -22.65 -4.51
C TRP A 158 -15.91 -21.19 -4.07
N THR A 159 -16.72 -20.84 -3.09
CA THR A 159 -16.53 -19.60 -2.36
C THR A 159 -15.27 -19.73 -1.55
N ILE A 160 -14.21 -19.04 -1.97
CA ILE A 160 -13.03 -18.80 -1.14
C ILE A 160 -13.54 -18.23 0.18
N ASN A 161 -13.35 -18.97 1.28
CA ASN A 161 -13.62 -18.46 2.61
C ASN A 161 -12.90 -17.12 2.77
N GLU A 162 -13.67 -16.06 2.91
CA GLU A 162 -13.18 -14.77 3.37
C GLU A 162 -12.81 -14.89 4.86
N GLU A 163 -11.64 -15.45 5.13
CA GLU A 163 -10.95 -15.28 6.41
C GLU A 163 -9.47 -15.08 6.13
N ILE A 164 -9.12 -13.84 5.84
CA ILE A 164 -7.82 -13.23 6.21
C ILE A 164 -8.10 -11.81 6.68
#